data_2d48bf738fd533c38af4fa3db9b18e32
#
_entry.id   2d48bf738fd533c38af4fa3db9b18e32
#
_cell.length_a   1.000
_cell.length_b   1.000
_cell.length_c   1.000
_cell.angle_alpha   90.00
_cell.angle_beta   90.00
_cell.angle_gamma   90.00
#
_symmetry.space_group_name_H-M   'P 1'
#
loop_
_entity.id
_entity.type
_entity.pdbx_description
1 polymer ?
#
loop_
_entity_poly.entity_id
_entity_poly.type
_entity_poly.pdbx_seq_one_letter_code
_entity_poly.pdbx_strand_id
1 'polypeptide(L)'
;MISAMFDGFYGQAIAFVSPAIAKDWSLPTSAFGPIFSIGLVGLIIGAVAIAPLGDRTNRRVVAILAATAIAVFTLATAFVRTPSQLAGMRLLTGIGLGTLMPILVTITNAAAPEGRKGLFVTLLVTAFPFGAFAGGMLATWGLQRGTWHDVFIYSGLLAAAFPLLFWKFLWAGPPARATGHASGGSITVFSLFRERRWFGTLCLWVVFFASLLNTYMLGAWLPLLLERGGMPSFQAIRIAAEFSLGGTLGGVALGLAASRFGPWVLAGAYLAGAVALVGIGAVGSAYWPVLLLTIFVGAMIPGGNVGNNVFAARFYPDAMNATGVGWAQGLGRVGCVTGPALVGVAVANGMSNPGIFAFSSACAVIGSLAAVGLAVIRVSQPAIPSDRVRLN
;
A
#
# COMPACT_ATOMS: atom_id res chain seq x y z
N MET A 1 -2.07 10.78 -12.79
CA MET A 1 -1.28 11.12 -11.59
C MET A 1 -2.15 11.74 -10.49
N ILE A 2 -2.87 12.84 -10.74
CA ILE A 2 -3.75 13.46 -9.74
C ILE A 2 -4.73 12.42 -9.13
N SER A 3 -5.36 11.58 -9.94
CA SER A 3 -6.26 10.53 -9.47
C SER A 3 -5.60 9.53 -8.51
N ALA A 4 -4.33 9.17 -8.73
CA ALA A 4 -3.59 8.27 -7.84
C ALA A 4 -3.19 8.95 -6.52
N MET A 5 -2.95 10.27 -6.53
CA MET A 5 -2.77 11.04 -5.31
C MET A 5 -4.03 11.01 -4.45
N PHE A 6 -5.20 11.20 -5.07
CA PHE A 6 -6.47 11.12 -4.34
C PHE A 6 -6.79 9.72 -3.86
N ASP A 7 -6.42 8.69 -4.61
CA ASP A 7 -6.52 7.29 -4.16
C ASP A 7 -5.70 7.06 -2.87
N GLY A 8 -4.49 7.59 -2.80
CA GLY A 8 -3.67 7.59 -1.59
C GLY A 8 -4.31 8.34 -0.42
N PHE A 9 -4.87 9.51 -0.67
CA PHE A 9 -5.60 10.28 0.34
C PHE A 9 -6.79 9.50 0.91
N TYR A 10 -7.71 9.02 0.05
CA TYR A 10 -8.91 8.31 0.51
C TYR A 10 -8.59 6.99 1.20
N GLY A 11 -7.54 6.29 0.74
CA GLY A 11 -7.06 5.06 1.38
C GLY A 11 -6.63 5.28 2.83
N GLN A 12 -6.01 6.43 3.13
CA GLN A 12 -5.49 6.77 4.46
C GLN A 12 -6.39 7.72 5.27
N ALA A 13 -7.42 8.33 4.66
CA ALA A 13 -8.25 9.34 5.32
C ALA A 13 -8.81 8.89 6.66
N ILE A 14 -9.30 7.65 6.76
CA ILE A 14 -9.84 7.11 8.00
C ILE A 14 -8.79 7.03 9.12
N ALA A 15 -7.53 6.72 8.81
CA ALA A 15 -6.45 6.67 9.79
C ALA A 15 -6.20 8.06 10.39
N PHE A 16 -6.21 9.10 9.56
CA PHE A 16 -5.97 10.48 10.00
C PHE A 16 -7.10 11.06 10.87
N VAL A 17 -8.35 10.65 10.64
CA VAL A 17 -9.49 11.15 11.42
C VAL A 17 -9.90 10.21 12.56
N SER A 18 -9.33 9.01 12.63
CA SER A 18 -9.69 8.01 13.66
C SER A 18 -9.53 8.49 15.10
N PRO A 19 -8.52 9.32 15.47
CA PRO A 19 -8.44 9.88 16.82
C PRO A 19 -9.65 10.78 17.15
N ALA A 20 -10.07 11.61 16.19
CA ALA A 20 -11.22 12.51 16.37
C ALA A 20 -12.53 11.72 16.50
N ILE A 21 -12.73 10.67 15.68
CA ILE A 21 -13.90 9.78 15.79
C ILE A 21 -13.90 9.02 17.11
N ALA A 22 -12.74 8.51 17.55
CA ALA A 22 -12.62 7.79 18.83
C ALA A 22 -13.07 8.66 19.99
N LYS A 23 -12.66 9.93 19.98
CA LYS A 23 -13.04 10.91 21.01
C LYS A 23 -14.53 11.27 20.94
N ASP A 24 -15.05 11.56 19.75
CA ASP A 24 -16.43 11.98 19.51
C ASP A 24 -17.44 10.91 19.94
N TRP A 25 -17.16 9.65 19.58
CA TRP A 25 -18.03 8.52 19.91
C TRP A 25 -17.66 7.80 21.20
N SER A 26 -16.65 8.29 21.94
CA SER A 26 -16.12 7.64 23.15
C SER A 26 -15.79 6.16 22.95
N LEU A 27 -15.23 5.82 21.77
CA LEU A 27 -14.90 4.45 21.41
C LEU A 27 -13.55 4.03 21.95
N PRO A 28 -13.42 2.76 22.38
CA PRO A 28 -12.10 2.21 22.68
C PRO A 28 -11.27 2.13 21.39
N THR A 29 -9.97 2.40 21.49
CA THR A 29 -9.05 2.39 20.36
C THR A 29 -9.10 1.07 19.57
N SER A 30 -9.33 -0.05 20.26
CA SER A 30 -9.45 -1.39 19.64
C SER A 30 -10.58 -1.53 18.62
N ALA A 31 -11.64 -0.71 18.71
CA ALA A 31 -12.78 -0.74 17.79
C ALA A 31 -12.38 -0.41 16.34
N PHE A 32 -11.23 0.25 16.13
CA PHE A 32 -10.75 0.60 14.80
C PHE A 32 -10.08 -0.54 14.04
N GLY A 33 -9.68 -1.64 14.70
CA GLY A 33 -9.09 -2.80 14.03
C GLY A 33 -9.97 -3.36 12.91
N PRO A 34 -11.23 -3.76 13.20
CA PRO A 34 -12.18 -4.20 12.18
C PRO A 34 -12.47 -3.13 11.11
N ILE A 35 -12.58 -1.84 11.50
CA ILE A 35 -12.88 -0.74 10.58
C ILE A 35 -11.77 -0.56 9.55
N PHE A 36 -10.50 -0.62 9.96
CA PHE A 36 -9.37 -0.53 9.06
C PHE A 36 -9.28 -1.76 8.15
N SER A 37 -9.41 -2.95 8.73
CA SER A 37 -9.28 -4.21 7.98
C SER A 37 -10.38 -4.39 6.94
N ILE A 38 -11.63 -4.03 7.23
CA ILE A 38 -12.75 -4.21 6.30
C ILE A 38 -12.60 -3.34 5.06
N GLY A 39 -12.02 -2.13 5.19
CA GLY A 39 -11.72 -1.28 4.05
C GLY A 39 -10.69 -1.92 3.10
N LEU A 40 -9.70 -2.63 3.66
CA LEU A 40 -8.68 -3.35 2.90
C LEU A 40 -9.22 -4.65 2.29
N VAL A 41 -10.20 -5.31 2.92
CA VAL A 41 -10.99 -6.38 2.29
C VAL A 41 -11.71 -5.84 1.06
N GLY A 42 -12.37 -4.67 1.18
CA GLY A 42 -12.98 -3.98 0.04
C GLY A 42 -11.99 -3.73 -1.10
N LEU A 43 -10.78 -3.26 -0.77
CA LEU A 43 -9.72 -3.03 -1.75
C LEU A 43 -9.33 -4.31 -2.50
N ILE A 44 -9.24 -5.45 -1.81
CA ILE A 44 -8.97 -6.75 -2.44
C ILE A 44 -10.13 -7.14 -3.37
N ILE A 45 -11.38 -7.03 -2.90
CA ILE A 45 -12.57 -7.34 -3.70
C ILE A 45 -12.59 -6.49 -4.97
N GLY A 46 -12.38 -5.18 -4.85
CA GLY A 46 -12.33 -4.27 -5.99
C GLY A 46 -11.27 -4.65 -7.02
N ALA A 47 -10.05 -4.95 -6.55
CA ALA A 47 -8.93 -5.27 -7.41
C ALA A 47 -9.07 -6.66 -8.11
N VAL A 48 -9.64 -7.64 -7.42
CA VAL A 48 -9.72 -9.03 -7.93
C VAL A 48 -11.01 -9.28 -8.70
N ALA A 49 -12.15 -8.76 -8.22
CA ALA A 49 -13.46 -9.06 -8.79
C ALA A 49 -13.96 -7.98 -9.77
N ILE A 50 -13.72 -6.69 -9.47
CA ILE A 50 -14.32 -5.60 -10.24
C ILE A 50 -13.35 -5.04 -11.30
N ALA A 51 -12.07 -4.84 -10.98
CA ALA A 51 -11.11 -4.29 -11.94
C ALA A 51 -11.01 -5.11 -13.24
N PRO A 52 -11.03 -6.47 -13.24
CA PRO A 52 -11.02 -7.26 -14.48
C PRO A 52 -12.24 -7.06 -15.38
N LEU A 53 -13.37 -6.56 -14.85
CA LEU A 53 -14.53 -6.20 -15.67
C LEU A 53 -14.20 -5.08 -16.65
N GLY A 54 -13.25 -4.19 -16.30
CA GLY A 54 -12.76 -3.15 -17.19
C GLY A 54 -12.11 -3.70 -18.48
N ASP A 55 -11.48 -4.87 -18.39
CA ASP A 55 -10.88 -5.53 -19.56
C ASP A 55 -11.93 -6.21 -20.45
N ARG A 56 -13.05 -6.66 -19.86
CA ARG A 56 -14.15 -7.33 -20.56
C ARG A 56 -15.18 -6.36 -21.14
N THR A 57 -15.27 -5.16 -20.58
CA THR A 57 -16.27 -4.16 -20.97
C THR A 57 -15.58 -2.90 -21.50
N ASN A 58 -15.60 -1.85 -20.70
CA ASN A 58 -14.95 -0.56 -21.03
C ASN A 58 -14.24 -0.02 -19.79
N ARG A 59 -12.91 0.05 -19.85
CA ARG A 59 -12.05 0.55 -18.75
C ARG A 59 -12.46 1.92 -18.26
N ARG A 60 -12.87 2.81 -19.18
CA ARG A 60 -13.33 4.16 -18.85
C ARG A 60 -14.61 4.11 -18.03
N VAL A 61 -15.58 3.30 -18.40
CA VAL A 61 -16.86 3.15 -17.67
C VAL A 61 -16.61 2.60 -16.26
N VAL A 62 -15.81 1.55 -16.14
CA VAL A 62 -15.49 0.97 -14.83
C VAL A 62 -14.70 1.95 -13.96
N ALA A 63 -13.78 2.75 -14.54
CA ALA A 63 -13.06 3.80 -13.80
C ALA A 63 -14.02 4.91 -13.31
N ILE A 64 -14.98 5.33 -14.13
CA ILE A 64 -16.00 6.32 -13.75
C ILE A 64 -16.86 5.79 -12.62
N LEU A 65 -17.35 4.55 -12.72
CA LEU A 65 -18.17 3.93 -11.68
C LEU A 65 -17.38 3.79 -10.37
N ALA A 66 -16.12 3.38 -10.43
CA ALA A 66 -15.24 3.28 -9.26
C ALA A 66 -15.01 4.64 -8.60
N ALA A 67 -14.72 5.68 -9.40
CA ALA A 67 -14.55 7.04 -8.90
C ALA A 67 -15.85 7.61 -8.30
N THR A 68 -17.01 7.31 -8.91
CA THR A 68 -18.32 7.69 -8.37
C THR A 68 -18.58 7.00 -7.04
N ALA A 69 -18.29 5.70 -6.93
CA ALA A 69 -18.42 4.96 -5.68
C ALA A 69 -17.54 5.54 -4.57
N ILE A 70 -16.27 5.88 -4.88
CA ILE A 70 -15.37 6.55 -3.93
C ILE A 70 -15.98 7.87 -3.46
N ALA A 71 -16.47 8.72 -4.38
CA ALA A 71 -17.04 10.02 -4.05
C ALA A 71 -18.29 9.88 -3.15
N VAL A 72 -19.25 9.06 -3.58
CA VAL A 72 -20.53 8.86 -2.88
C VAL A 72 -20.30 8.27 -1.49
N PHE A 73 -19.52 7.20 -1.36
CA PHE A 73 -19.31 6.54 -0.07
C PHE A 73 -18.38 7.33 0.86
N THR A 74 -17.44 8.12 0.32
CA THR A 74 -16.67 9.08 1.12
C THR A 74 -17.58 10.18 1.68
N LEU A 75 -18.43 10.76 0.84
CA LEU A 75 -19.41 11.76 1.28
C LEU A 75 -20.40 11.18 2.30
N ALA A 76 -20.93 9.98 2.04
CA ALA A 76 -21.83 9.28 2.94
C ALA A 76 -21.17 8.96 4.29
N THR A 77 -19.85 8.80 4.34
CA THR A 77 -19.10 8.61 5.60
C THR A 77 -19.26 9.80 6.56
N ALA A 78 -19.48 11.01 6.05
CA ALA A 78 -19.72 12.18 6.88
C ALA A 78 -21.04 12.09 7.68
N PHE A 79 -21.98 11.24 7.31
CA PHE A 79 -23.31 11.14 7.92
C PHE A 79 -23.51 9.85 8.74
N VAL A 80 -22.48 9.03 8.89
CA VAL A 80 -22.57 7.80 9.71
C VAL A 80 -22.63 8.14 11.19
N ARG A 81 -23.35 7.32 11.95
CA ARG A 81 -23.57 7.50 13.38
C ARG A 81 -23.12 6.31 14.23
N THR A 82 -22.73 5.22 13.58
CA THR A 82 -22.32 3.99 14.28
C THR A 82 -21.04 3.40 13.67
N PRO A 83 -20.23 2.68 14.47
CA PRO A 83 -19.04 2.00 13.97
C PRO A 83 -19.33 1.00 12.86
N SER A 84 -20.47 0.32 12.88
CA SER A 84 -20.88 -0.63 11.84
C SER A 84 -21.19 0.06 10.52
N GLN A 85 -21.86 1.22 10.56
CA GLN A 85 -22.09 2.04 9.36
C GLN A 85 -20.74 2.53 8.79
N LEU A 86 -19.83 3.00 9.66
CA LEU A 86 -18.50 3.43 9.26
C LEU A 86 -17.74 2.28 8.57
N ALA A 87 -17.77 1.08 9.14
CA ALA A 87 -17.16 -0.11 8.55
C ALA A 87 -17.77 -0.44 7.17
N GLY A 88 -19.09 -0.35 7.04
CA GLY A 88 -19.80 -0.53 5.75
C GLY A 88 -19.35 0.48 4.69
N MET A 89 -19.25 1.78 5.06
CA MET A 89 -18.73 2.81 4.13
C MET A 89 -17.28 2.56 3.76
N ARG A 90 -16.45 2.07 4.70
CA ARG A 90 -15.05 1.70 4.42
C ARG A 90 -14.93 0.54 3.44
N LEU A 91 -15.77 -0.50 3.59
CA LEU A 91 -15.83 -1.60 2.63
C LEU A 91 -16.14 -1.11 1.21
N LEU A 92 -17.19 -0.30 1.08
CA LEU A 92 -17.67 0.20 -0.21
C LEU A 92 -16.66 1.18 -0.86
N THR A 93 -16.10 2.10 -0.08
CA THR A 93 -15.02 2.97 -0.56
C THR A 93 -13.80 2.16 -0.97
N GLY A 94 -13.44 1.13 -0.18
CA GLY A 94 -12.34 0.22 -0.47
C GLY A 94 -12.52 -0.51 -1.80
N ILE A 95 -13.72 -0.99 -2.12
CA ILE A 95 -14.04 -1.62 -3.41
C ILE A 95 -13.76 -0.63 -4.56
N GLY A 96 -14.17 0.62 -4.43
CA GLY A 96 -13.88 1.67 -5.42
C GLY A 96 -12.38 1.87 -5.62
N LEU A 97 -11.61 2.06 -4.52
CA LEU A 97 -10.16 2.27 -4.54
C LEU A 97 -9.43 1.07 -5.15
N GLY A 98 -9.79 -0.15 -4.74
CA GLY A 98 -9.20 -1.38 -5.27
C GLY A 98 -9.46 -1.59 -6.77
N THR A 99 -10.60 -1.09 -7.27
CA THR A 99 -10.94 -1.15 -8.68
C THR A 99 -10.17 -0.12 -9.50
N LEU A 100 -10.03 1.09 -8.99
CA LEU A 100 -9.53 2.24 -9.76
C LEU A 100 -8.05 2.11 -10.11
N MET A 101 -7.20 1.76 -9.15
CA MET A 101 -5.73 1.78 -9.33
C MET A 101 -5.22 0.84 -10.44
N PRO A 102 -5.63 -0.44 -10.52
CA PRO A 102 -5.23 -1.32 -11.62
C PRO A 102 -5.66 -0.80 -13.00
N ILE A 103 -6.85 -0.20 -13.09
CA ILE A 103 -7.37 0.37 -14.32
C ILE A 103 -6.53 1.58 -14.75
N LEU A 104 -6.19 2.48 -13.81
CA LEU A 104 -5.33 3.63 -14.09
C LEU A 104 -3.93 3.22 -14.55
N VAL A 105 -3.34 2.19 -13.94
CA VAL A 105 -2.04 1.62 -14.37
C VAL A 105 -2.14 1.11 -15.80
N THR A 106 -3.20 0.38 -16.12
CA THR A 106 -3.41 -0.18 -17.46
C THR A 106 -3.60 0.91 -18.53
N ILE A 107 -4.43 1.92 -18.23
CA ILE A 107 -4.66 3.06 -19.14
C ILE A 107 -3.36 3.86 -19.33
N THR A 108 -2.64 4.13 -18.24
CA THR A 108 -1.36 4.85 -18.29
C THR A 108 -0.34 4.10 -19.14
N ASN A 109 -0.23 2.79 -18.96
CA ASN A 109 0.70 1.96 -19.75
C ASN A 109 0.33 1.94 -21.26
N ALA A 110 -0.97 1.96 -21.57
CA ALA A 110 -1.45 1.99 -22.96
C ALA A 110 -1.27 3.37 -23.62
N ALA A 111 -1.42 4.46 -22.86
CA ALA A 111 -1.32 5.83 -23.37
C ALA A 111 0.11 6.40 -23.35
N ALA A 112 1.02 5.81 -22.59
CA ALA A 112 2.39 6.30 -22.45
C ALA A 112 3.20 6.07 -23.74
N PRO A 113 4.08 7.03 -24.12
CA PRO A 113 4.99 6.87 -25.26
C PRO A 113 5.87 5.61 -25.12
N GLU A 114 6.15 4.96 -26.24
CA GLU A 114 7.07 3.82 -26.29
C GLU A 114 8.46 4.23 -25.76
N GLY A 115 9.09 3.36 -24.97
CA GLY A 115 10.35 3.65 -24.28
C GLY A 115 10.21 4.42 -22.96
N ARG A 116 9.05 5.04 -22.65
CA ARG A 116 8.81 5.77 -21.39
C ARG A 116 7.68 5.18 -20.53
N LYS A 117 7.09 4.06 -20.93
CA LYS A 117 5.97 3.40 -20.20
C LYS A 117 6.29 3.16 -18.75
N GLY A 118 7.47 2.63 -18.45
CA GLY A 118 7.92 2.40 -17.08
C GLY A 118 7.97 3.68 -16.23
N LEU A 119 8.47 4.79 -16.80
CA LEU A 119 8.51 6.08 -16.11
C LEU A 119 7.11 6.56 -15.72
N PHE A 120 6.16 6.53 -16.67
CA PHE A 120 4.80 7.01 -16.41
C PHE A 120 4.05 6.14 -15.39
N VAL A 121 4.25 4.82 -15.43
CA VAL A 121 3.68 3.91 -14.42
C VAL A 121 4.33 4.13 -13.05
N THR A 122 5.65 4.31 -13.00
CA THR A 122 6.35 4.62 -11.73
C THR A 122 5.85 5.94 -11.13
N LEU A 123 5.72 6.98 -11.94
CA LEU A 123 5.18 8.28 -11.50
C LEU A 123 3.72 8.17 -11.02
N LEU A 124 2.91 7.30 -11.64
CA LEU A 124 1.55 7.05 -11.20
C LEU A 124 1.53 6.37 -9.82
N VAL A 125 2.35 5.33 -9.64
CA VAL A 125 2.39 4.54 -8.39
C VAL A 125 2.98 5.37 -7.24
N THR A 126 4.02 6.18 -7.49
CA THR A 126 4.60 7.07 -6.48
C THR A 126 3.70 8.26 -6.12
N ALA A 127 2.73 8.59 -6.96
CA ALA A 127 1.72 9.61 -6.64
C ALA A 127 0.80 9.17 -5.47
N PHE A 128 0.58 7.86 -5.27
CA PHE A 128 -0.25 7.34 -4.19
C PHE A 128 0.25 7.72 -2.78
N PRO A 129 1.48 7.39 -2.35
CA PRO A 129 1.96 7.76 -1.02
C PRO A 129 2.14 9.28 -0.88
N PHE A 130 2.43 10.00 -1.95
CA PHE A 130 2.43 11.46 -1.93
C PHE A 130 1.03 12.03 -1.67
N GLY A 131 0.00 11.43 -2.25
CA GLY A 131 -1.39 11.77 -1.98
C GLY A 131 -1.80 11.49 -0.53
N ALA A 132 -1.34 10.39 0.05
CA ALA A 132 -1.55 10.09 1.47
C ALA A 132 -0.91 11.15 2.38
N PHE A 133 0.33 11.58 2.07
CA PHE A 133 0.99 12.69 2.76
C PHE A 133 0.19 13.99 2.68
N ALA A 134 -0.15 14.43 1.47
CA ALA A 134 -0.94 15.66 1.26
C ALA A 134 -2.30 15.58 1.97
N GLY A 135 -2.94 14.41 1.94
CA GLY A 135 -4.19 14.14 2.62
C GLY A 135 -4.10 14.26 4.14
N GLY A 136 -3.01 13.78 4.73
CA GLY A 136 -2.75 13.95 6.16
C GLY A 136 -2.57 15.40 6.57
N MET A 137 -1.89 16.21 5.73
CA MET A 137 -1.77 17.65 5.95
C MET A 137 -3.14 18.35 5.87
N LEU A 138 -3.97 18.00 4.87
CA LEU A 138 -5.32 18.52 4.72
C LEU A 138 -6.23 18.10 5.87
N ALA A 139 -6.15 16.85 6.32
CA ALA A 139 -6.91 16.36 7.48
C ALA A 139 -6.52 17.11 8.76
N THR A 140 -5.22 17.33 8.99
CA THR A 140 -4.72 18.12 10.13
C THR A 140 -5.28 19.54 10.10
N TRP A 141 -5.23 20.20 8.95
CA TRP A 141 -5.75 21.55 8.76
C TRP A 141 -7.28 21.61 8.94
N GLY A 142 -8.00 20.62 8.39
CA GLY A 142 -9.46 20.53 8.49
C GLY A 142 -9.94 20.30 9.93
N LEU A 143 -9.28 19.40 10.68
CA LEU A 143 -9.62 19.09 12.07
C LEU A 143 -9.31 20.24 13.04
N GLN A 144 -8.40 21.16 12.71
CA GLN A 144 -8.16 22.36 13.50
C GLN A 144 -9.27 23.42 13.34
N ARG A 145 -10.07 23.37 12.28
CA ARG A 145 -11.10 24.36 11.93
C ARG A 145 -12.51 23.83 11.97
N GLY A 146 -12.69 22.52 12.00
CA GLY A 146 -13.98 21.87 11.95
C GLY A 146 -13.94 20.49 12.61
N THR A 147 -14.87 19.66 12.22
CA THR A 147 -15.04 18.29 12.71
C THR A 147 -14.52 17.27 11.72
N TRP A 148 -14.43 16.00 12.13
CA TRP A 148 -14.09 14.91 11.22
C TRP A 148 -15.15 14.72 10.11
N HIS A 149 -16.41 15.10 10.35
CA HIS A 149 -17.47 15.11 9.33
C HIS A 149 -17.11 16.05 8.19
N ASP A 150 -16.61 17.26 8.51
CA ASP A 150 -16.23 18.26 7.51
C ASP A 150 -15.10 17.76 6.61
N VAL A 151 -14.15 17.02 7.16
CA VAL A 151 -13.06 16.39 6.38
C VAL A 151 -13.65 15.45 5.32
N PHE A 152 -14.66 14.62 5.67
CA PHE A 152 -15.30 13.73 4.71
C PHE A 152 -16.22 14.46 3.74
N ILE A 153 -16.89 15.55 4.14
CA ILE A 153 -17.71 16.36 3.25
C ILE A 153 -16.82 16.99 2.17
N TYR A 154 -15.79 17.73 2.57
CA TYR A 154 -14.92 18.41 1.60
C TYR A 154 -14.18 17.42 0.70
N SER A 155 -13.69 16.33 1.26
CA SER A 155 -13.01 15.31 0.47
C SER A 155 -13.95 14.57 -0.48
N GLY A 156 -15.18 14.27 -0.05
CA GLY A 156 -16.19 13.64 -0.89
C GLY A 156 -16.67 14.55 -2.04
N LEU A 157 -16.85 15.85 -1.78
CA LEU A 157 -17.16 16.84 -2.82
C LEU A 157 -16.01 16.96 -3.83
N LEU A 158 -14.77 16.97 -3.34
CA LEU A 158 -13.60 16.99 -4.21
C LEU A 158 -13.49 15.69 -5.03
N ALA A 159 -13.82 14.53 -4.45
CA ALA A 159 -13.89 13.27 -5.18
C ALA A 159 -14.93 13.29 -6.31
N ALA A 160 -16.05 13.99 -6.13
CA ALA A 160 -17.11 14.07 -7.14
C ALA A 160 -16.67 14.75 -8.45
N ALA A 161 -15.57 15.50 -8.43
CA ALA A 161 -14.97 16.03 -9.66
C ALA A 161 -14.34 14.93 -10.56
N PHE A 162 -13.87 13.80 -9.99
CA PHE A 162 -13.15 12.77 -10.77
C PHE A 162 -14.01 12.03 -11.78
N PRO A 163 -15.24 11.58 -11.48
CA PRO A 163 -16.13 11.00 -12.49
C PRO A 163 -16.32 11.92 -13.69
N LEU A 164 -16.49 13.24 -13.46
CA LEU A 164 -16.64 14.23 -14.52
C LEU A 164 -15.36 14.42 -15.33
N LEU A 165 -14.21 14.49 -14.65
CA LEU A 165 -12.89 14.56 -15.30
C LEU A 165 -12.62 13.29 -16.12
N PHE A 166 -12.94 12.11 -15.60
CA PHE A 166 -12.78 10.86 -16.33
C PHE A 166 -13.73 10.78 -17.52
N TRP A 167 -14.97 11.24 -17.37
CA TRP A 167 -15.91 11.32 -18.48
C TRP A 167 -15.43 12.27 -19.60
N LYS A 168 -14.75 13.35 -19.25
CA LYS A 168 -14.28 14.34 -20.23
C LYS A 168 -12.92 13.97 -20.83
N PHE A 169 -11.97 13.55 -20.00
CA PHE A 169 -10.55 13.46 -20.37
C PHE A 169 -9.97 12.05 -20.41
N LEU A 170 -10.62 11.06 -19.77
CA LEU A 170 -10.05 9.73 -19.76
C LEU A 170 -10.25 9.08 -21.13
N TRP A 171 -9.13 8.79 -21.77
CA TRP A 171 -9.14 8.07 -23.04
C TRP A 171 -9.63 6.63 -22.83
N ALA A 172 -10.64 6.21 -23.61
CA ALA A 172 -11.23 4.89 -23.44
C ALA A 172 -10.27 3.74 -23.86
N GLY A 173 -9.23 4.08 -24.64
CA GLY A 173 -8.38 3.07 -25.30
C GLY A 173 -9.16 2.23 -26.31
N PRO A 174 -8.50 1.56 -27.24
CA PRO A 174 -9.13 0.44 -27.93
C PRO A 174 -9.51 -0.61 -26.86
N PRO A 175 -10.68 -1.29 -27.00
CA PRO A 175 -10.98 -2.43 -26.14
C PRO A 175 -9.75 -3.32 -26.17
N ALA A 176 -9.33 -3.80 -24.97
CA ALA A 176 -8.23 -4.75 -24.94
C ALA A 176 -8.63 -5.84 -25.93
N ARG A 177 -8.00 -5.85 -27.13
CA ARG A 177 -7.95 -7.11 -27.86
C ARG A 177 -7.53 -8.09 -26.79
N ALA A 178 -8.35 -9.09 -26.52
CA ALA A 178 -7.93 -10.23 -25.76
C ALA A 178 -6.64 -10.67 -26.48
N THR A 179 -5.51 -10.13 -26.05
CA THR A 179 -4.22 -10.72 -26.36
C THR A 179 -4.42 -12.05 -25.71
N GLY A 180 -4.82 -12.99 -26.57
CA GLY A 180 -5.09 -14.35 -26.17
C GLY A 180 -4.00 -14.67 -25.20
N HIS A 181 -4.36 -15.11 -24.02
CA HIS A 181 -3.40 -15.70 -23.11
C HIS A 181 -2.50 -16.48 -24.02
N ALA A 182 -1.25 -15.98 -24.16
CA ALA A 182 -0.29 -16.69 -24.97
C ALA A 182 -0.47 -18.14 -24.58
N SER A 183 -0.76 -18.97 -25.55
CA SER A 183 -1.07 -20.39 -25.42
C SER A 183 0.18 -21.20 -24.97
N GLY A 184 0.87 -20.67 -23.99
CA GLY A 184 1.75 -21.38 -23.10
C GLY A 184 0.87 -21.92 -21.98
N GLY A 185 0.80 -23.24 -21.83
CA GLY A 185 -0.05 -23.97 -20.89
C GLY A 185 -0.14 -23.28 -19.53
N SER A 186 -1.31 -23.29 -18.91
CA SER A 186 -1.59 -22.56 -17.68
C SER A 186 -0.48 -22.83 -16.67
N ILE A 187 0.37 -21.81 -16.45
CA ILE A 187 1.47 -21.93 -15.50
C ILE A 187 0.83 -22.01 -14.13
N THR A 188 0.80 -23.22 -13.60
CA THR A 188 0.19 -23.51 -12.32
C THR A 188 1.09 -22.95 -11.20
N VAL A 189 0.53 -22.50 -10.09
CA VAL A 189 1.27 -22.05 -8.90
C VAL A 189 2.35 -23.05 -8.49
N PHE A 190 2.07 -24.34 -8.62
CA PHE A 190 3.01 -25.43 -8.34
C PHE A 190 4.29 -25.37 -9.18
N SER A 191 4.25 -24.77 -10.37
CA SER A 191 5.43 -24.61 -11.22
C SER A 191 6.45 -23.62 -10.62
N LEU A 192 5.99 -22.67 -9.77
CA LEU A 192 6.86 -21.72 -9.07
C LEU A 192 7.77 -22.42 -8.06
N PHE A 193 7.39 -23.63 -7.60
CA PHE A 193 8.12 -24.42 -6.61
C PHE A 193 9.01 -25.50 -7.24
N ARG A 194 9.02 -25.62 -8.56
CA ARG A 194 9.89 -26.58 -9.27
C ARG A 194 11.34 -26.06 -9.36
N GLU A 195 12.27 -26.94 -9.71
CA GLU A 195 13.67 -26.62 -10.08
C GLU A 195 14.44 -25.83 -9.01
N ARG A 196 14.39 -26.23 -7.73
CA ARG A 196 15.10 -25.57 -6.60
C ARG A 196 14.68 -24.11 -6.34
N ARG A 197 13.61 -23.60 -6.98
CA ARG A 197 13.10 -22.22 -6.78
C ARG A 197 12.16 -22.10 -5.57
N TRP A 198 11.72 -23.20 -4.99
CA TRP A 198 10.74 -23.23 -3.89
C TRP A 198 11.14 -22.33 -2.73
N PHE A 199 12.42 -22.39 -2.30
CA PHE A 199 12.88 -21.60 -1.17
C PHE A 199 12.92 -20.10 -1.49
N GLY A 200 13.38 -19.72 -2.71
CA GLY A 200 13.35 -18.32 -3.16
C GLY A 200 11.93 -17.78 -3.31
N THR A 201 11.01 -18.59 -3.84
CA THR A 201 9.59 -18.23 -3.93
C THR A 201 8.98 -18.01 -2.54
N LEU A 202 9.28 -18.92 -1.59
CA LEU A 202 8.80 -18.78 -0.20
C LEU A 202 9.38 -17.54 0.47
N CYS A 203 10.69 -17.30 0.35
CA CYS A 203 11.32 -16.09 0.87
C CYS A 203 10.68 -14.83 0.27
N LEU A 204 10.43 -14.81 -1.03
CA LEU A 204 9.81 -13.68 -1.70
C LEU A 204 8.39 -13.42 -1.17
N TRP A 205 7.60 -14.49 -0.97
CA TRP A 205 6.26 -14.38 -0.38
C TRP A 205 6.29 -13.83 1.04
N VAL A 206 7.24 -14.29 1.86
CA VAL A 206 7.43 -13.78 3.24
C VAL A 206 7.84 -12.31 3.23
N VAL A 207 8.75 -11.89 2.34
CA VAL A 207 9.16 -10.49 2.21
C VAL A 207 7.97 -9.60 1.85
N PHE A 208 7.16 -9.98 0.84
CA PHE A 208 5.96 -9.21 0.45
C PHE A 208 4.94 -9.17 1.59
N PHE A 209 4.67 -10.31 2.23
CA PHE A 209 3.73 -10.38 3.34
C PHE A 209 4.16 -9.48 4.51
N ALA A 210 5.39 -9.63 5.00
CA ALA A 210 5.91 -8.87 6.14
C ALA A 210 5.97 -7.37 5.85
N SER A 211 6.41 -6.99 4.64
CA SER A 211 6.52 -5.59 4.23
C SER A 211 5.15 -4.91 4.10
N LEU A 212 4.19 -5.55 3.44
CA LEU A 212 2.84 -5.01 3.28
C LEU A 212 2.05 -5.03 4.59
N LEU A 213 2.21 -6.07 5.41
CA LEU A 213 1.65 -6.11 6.77
C LEU A 213 2.08 -4.88 7.57
N ASN A 214 3.39 -4.61 7.65
CA ASN A 214 3.92 -3.46 8.37
C ASN A 214 3.45 -2.12 7.77
N THR A 215 3.48 -2.00 6.44
CA THR A 215 3.08 -0.76 5.76
C THR A 215 1.65 -0.38 6.09
N TYR A 216 0.71 -1.32 5.98
CA TYR A 216 -0.70 -1.04 6.22
C TYR A 216 -1.06 -0.99 7.70
N MET A 217 -0.37 -1.78 8.52
CA MET A 217 -0.49 -1.73 9.96
C MET A 217 -0.10 -0.35 10.51
N LEU A 218 1.11 0.12 10.18
CA LEU A 218 1.60 1.42 10.62
C LEU A 218 0.79 2.56 9.99
N GLY A 219 0.51 2.50 8.69
CA GLY A 219 -0.30 3.51 8.01
C GLY A 219 -1.68 3.71 8.65
N ALA A 220 -2.32 2.64 9.10
CA ALA A 220 -3.63 2.70 9.72
C ALA A 220 -3.59 3.13 11.20
N TRP A 221 -2.61 2.61 11.96
CA TRP A 221 -2.63 2.72 13.42
C TRP A 221 -1.75 3.84 13.98
N LEU A 222 -0.79 4.35 13.21
CA LEU A 222 0.21 5.30 13.72
C LEU A 222 -0.42 6.53 14.40
N PRO A 223 -1.44 7.23 13.85
CA PRO A 223 -2.06 8.35 14.54
C PRO A 223 -2.63 7.97 15.91
N LEU A 224 -3.40 6.88 15.98
CA LEU A 224 -4.03 6.41 17.23
C LEU A 224 -2.99 5.95 18.26
N LEU A 225 -1.91 5.27 17.84
CA LEU A 225 -0.86 4.81 18.74
C LEU A 225 -0.07 5.97 19.33
N LEU A 226 0.26 6.97 18.51
CA LEU A 226 0.98 8.15 18.97
C LEU A 226 0.13 8.99 19.93
N GLU A 227 -1.18 9.15 19.64
CA GLU A 227 -2.10 9.83 20.57
C GLU A 227 -2.28 9.06 21.87
N ARG A 228 -2.43 7.74 21.80
CA ARG A 228 -2.45 6.87 22.99
C ARG A 228 -1.17 6.97 23.82
N GLY A 229 -0.04 7.28 23.17
CA GLY A 229 1.25 7.55 23.82
C GLY A 229 1.36 8.93 24.46
N GLY A 230 0.30 9.76 24.41
CA GLY A 230 0.26 11.10 24.99
C GLY A 230 0.66 12.24 24.05
N MET A 231 0.80 11.95 22.75
CA MET A 231 1.09 12.99 21.76
C MET A 231 -0.20 13.73 21.37
N PRO A 232 -0.18 15.07 21.21
CA PRO A 232 -1.34 15.81 20.71
C PRO A 232 -1.80 15.29 19.32
N SER A 233 -3.12 15.16 19.13
CA SER A 233 -3.70 14.56 17.89
C SER A 233 -3.16 15.19 16.61
N PHE A 234 -3.00 16.53 16.56
CA PHE A 234 -2.49 17.20 15.36
C PHE A 234 -1.04 16.82 15.03
N GLN A 235 -0.20 16.58 16.05
CA GLN A 235 1.19 16.11 15.86
C GLN A 235 1.20 14.65 15.42
N ALA A 236 0.37 13.81 16.01
CA ALA A 236 0.26 12.40 15.67
C ALA A 236 -0.18 12.20 14.22
N ILE A 237 -1.18 12.95 13.75
CA ILE A 237 -1.66 12.91 12.37
C ILE A 237 -0.58 13.40 11.40
N ARG A 238 0.12 14.49 11.74
CA ARG A 238 1.21 15.02 10.93
C ARG A 238 2.35 14.02 10.78
N ILE A 239 2.79 13.40 11.86
CA ILE A 239 3.83 12.36 11.83
C ILE A 239 3.41 11.17 10.97
N ALA A 240 2.14 10.74 11.08
CA ALA A 240 1.62 9.67 10.24
C ALA A 240 1.56 10.04 8.74
N ALA A 241 1.33 11.30 8.42
CA ALA A 241 1.45 11.78 7.04
C ALA A 241 2.91 11.73 6.54
N GLU A 242 3.86 12.15 7.37
CA GLU A 242 5.30 12.12 7.05
C GLU A 242 5.84 10.68 6.86
N PHE A 243 5.22 9.68 7.49
CA PHE A 243 5.49 8.27 7.18
C PHE A 243 5.29 7.94 5.70
N SER A 244 4.24 8.47 5.09
CA SER A 244 3.95 8.27 3.66
C SER A 244 4.94 9.02 2.77
N LEU A 245 5.39 10.21 3.18
CA LEU A 245 6.46 10.94 2.49
C LEU A 245 7.76 10.15 2.54
N GLY A 246 8.11 9.61 3.70
CA GLY A 246 9.25 8.70 3.85
C GLY A 246 9.16 7.53 2.86
N GLY A 247 7.99 6.90 2.75
CA GLY A 247 7.73 5.81 1.80
C GLY A 247 7.94 6.21 0.33
N THR A 248 7.56 7.43 -0.04
CA THR A 248 7.78 7.97 -1.39
C THR A 248 9.28 8.13 -1.68
N LEU A 249 10.01 8.80 -0.80
CA LEU A 249 11.44 9.06 -0.96
C LEU A 249 12.25 7.76 -0.91
N GLY A 250 11.96 6.91 0.06
CA GLY A 250 12.58 5.60 0.21
C GLY A 250 12.30 4.67 -0.96
N GLY A 251 11.08 4.72 -1.51
CA GLY A 251 10.69 3.93 -2.69
C GLY A 251 11.57 4.19 -3.90
N VAL A 252 11.84 5.46 -4.19
CA VAL A 252 12.76 5.84 -5.27
C VAL A 252 14.18 5.38 -4.96
N ALA A 253 14.70 5.69 -3.78
CA ALA A 253 16.07 5.37 -3.39
C ALA A 253 16.32 3.85 -3.34
N LEU A 254 15.45 3.10 -2.64
CA LEU A 254 15.58 1.65 -2.48
C LEU A 254 15.24 0.89 -3.77
N GLY A 255 14.34 1.40 -4.61
CA GLY A 255 14.08 0.84 -5.92
C GLY A 255 15.31 0.88 -6.82
N LEU A 256 16.00 2.03 -6.87
CA LEU A 256 17.27 2.19 -7.59
C LEU A 256 18.39 1.34 -6.97
N ALA A 257 18.52 1.38 -5.65
CA ALA A 257 19.54 0.61 -4.95
C ALA A 257 19.34 -0.91 -5.10
N ALA A 258 18.10 -1.41 -4.98
CA ALA A 258 17.77 -2.81 -5.18
C ALA A 258 18.07 -3.29 -6.61
N SER A 259 17.90 -2.40 -7.60
CA SER A 259 18.26 -2.71 -8.99
C SER A 259 19.77 -2.93 -9.18
N ARG A 260 20.60 -2.24 -8.40
CA ARG A 260 22.07 -2.28 -8.50
C ARG A 260 22.69 -3.32 -7.57
N PHE A 261 22.26 -3.37 -6.31
CA PHE A 261 22.88 -4.17 -5.26
C PHE A 261 22.08 -5.43 -4.88
N GLY A 262 20.88 -5.60 -5.45
CA GLY A 262 20.05 -6.80 -5.23
C GLY A 262 19.39 -6.86 -3.85
N PRO A 263 19.04 -8.09 -3.37
CA PRO A 263 18.24 -8.29 -2.16
C PRO A 263 18.94 -7.86 -0.86
N TRP A 264 20.26 -7.73 -0.81
CA TRP A 264 21.01 -7.25 0.35
C TRP A 264 20.56 -5.86 0.82
N VAL A 265 20.21 -4.98 -0.14
CA VAL A 265 19.68 -3.66 0.17
C VAL A 265 18.35 -3.76 0.92
N LEU A 266 17.48 -4.69 0.49
CA LEU A 266 16.18 -4.90 1.13
C LEU A 266 16.34 -5.49 2.54
N ALA A 267 17.26 -6.44 2.70
CA ALA A 267 17.59 -7.00 4.01
C ALA A 267 18.06 -5.92 4.98
N GLY A 268 19.00 -5.08 4.55
CA GLY A 268 19.50 -3.95 5.33
C GLY A 268 18.42 -2.91 5.64
N ALA A 269 17.57 -2.57 4.66
CA ALA A 269 16.49 -1.63 4.84
C ALA A 269 15.46 -2.11 5.88
N TYR A 270 15.00 -3.36 5.77
CA TYR A 270 14.04 -3.91 6.75
C TYR A 270 14.64 -4.05 8.15
N LEU A 271 15.90 -4.41 8.27
CA LEU A 271 16.58 -4.46 9.56
C LEU A 271 16.72 -3.07 10.17
N ALA A 272 17.14 -2.07 9.39
CA ALA A 272 17.24 -0.69 9.85
C ALA A 272 15.86 -0.12 10.25
N GLY A 273 14.81 -0.44 9.48
CA GLY A 273 13.43 -0.11 9.81
C GLY A 273 12.96 -0.78 11.11
N ALA A 274 13.34 -2.04 11.34
CA ALA A 274 13.04 -2.78 12.56
C ALA A 274 13.68 -2.13 13.81
N VAL A 275 14.93 -1.72 13.72
CA VAL A 275 15.64 -1.01 14.81
C VAL A 275 14.96 0.34 15.08
N ALA A 276 14.61 1.08 14.04
CA ALA A 276 13.93 2.37 14.18
C ALA A 276 12.53 2.23 14.82
N LEU A 277 11.80 1.14 14.55
CA LEU A 277 10.50 0.84 15.19
C LEU A 277 10.64 0.64 16.70
N VAL A 278 11.66 -0.09 17.14
CA VAL A 278 11.96 -0.20 18.58
C VAL A 278 12.30 1.17 19.16
N GLY A 279 13.06 1.98 18.42
CA GLY A 279 13.37 3.36 18.79
C GLY A 279 12.11 4.21 19.02
N ILE A 280 11.11 4.14 18.13
CA ILE A 280 9.82 4.85 18.30
C ILE A 280 9.16 4.43 19.61
N GLY A 281 9.14 3.13 19.91
CA GLY A 281 8.57 2.62 21.16
C GLY A 281 9.31 3.07 22.42
N ALA A 282 10.61 3.31 22.34
CA ALA A 282 11.46 3.71 23.46
C ALA A 282 11.45 5.23 23.74
N VAL A 283 11.31 6.06 22.71
CA VAL A 283 11.40 7.53 22.81
C VAL A 283 10.14 8.17 23.38
N GLY A 284 9.02 7.45 23.43
CA GLY A 284 7.75 7.95 23.98
C GLY A 284 7.09 9.00 23.07
N SER A 285 6.66 10.15 23.66
CA SER A 285 5.92 11.20 22.95
C SER A 285 6.77 12.38 22.49
N ALA A 286 8.10 12.25 22.45
CA ALA A 286 8.98 13.33 22.01
C ALA A 286 8.85 13.55 20.50
N TYR A 287 8.33 14.71 20.09
CA TYR A 287 7.94 15.01 18.70
C TYR A 287 9.06 14.78 17.68
N TRP A 288 10.21 15.44 17.85
CA TRP A 288 11.28 15.39 16.84
C TRP A 288 11.92 14.02 16.65
N PRO A 289 12.27 13.27 17.72
CA PRO A 289 12.79 11.91 17.53
C PRO A 289 11.77 10.99 16.89
N VAL A 290 10.49 11.03 17.31
CA VAL A 290 9.43 10.21 16.73
C VAL A 290 9.22 10.56 15.26
N LEU A 291 9.20 11.85 14.90
CA LEU A 291 9.08 12.31 13.52
C LEU A 291 10.19 11.75 12.63
N LEU A 292 11.45 11.92 13.04
CA LEU A 292 12.61 11.48 12.25
C LEU A 292 12.64 9.96 12.10
N LEU A 293 12.39 9.22 13.19
CA LEU A 293 12.32 7.76 13.15
C LEU A 293 11.16 7.29 12.27
N THR A 294 10.02 7.97 12.30
CA THR A 294 8.85 7.60 11.50
C THR A 294 9.09 7.83 10.00
N ILE A 295 9.69 8.95 9.61
CA ILE A 295 10.09 9.20 8.21
C ILE A 295 11.08 8.12 7.77
N PHE A 296 12.04 7.78 8.62
CA PHE A 296 13.02 6.74 8.32
C PHE A 296 12.38 5.35 8.18
N VAL A 297 11.47 4.96 9.09
CA VAL A 297 10.69 3.71 8.98
C VAL A 297 9.88 3.71 7.68
N GLY A 298 9.25 4.83 7.33
CA GLY A 298 8.55 5.02 6.08
C GLY A 298 9.45 4.77 4.87
N ALA A 299 10.66 5.32 4.88
CA ALA A 299 11.61 5.10 3.80
C ALA A 299 12.08 3.64 3.71
N MET A 300 12.32 2.98 4.84
CA MET A 300 12.87 1.62 4.87
C MET A 300 11.82 0.53 4.57
N ILE A 301 10.62 0.62 5.14
CA ILE A 301 9.62 -0.45 5.06
C ILE A 301 8.68 -0.26 3.86
N PRO A 302 7.81 0.77 3.78
CA PRO A 302 7.00 1.01 2.58
C PRO A 302 7.87 1.28 1.34
N GLY A 303 8.97 2.03 1.50
CA GLY A 303 9.92 2.26 0.41
C GLY A 303 10.52 0.96 -0.13
N GLY A 304 10.81 0.00 0.73
CA GLY A 304 11.29 -1.33 0.36
C GLY A 304 10.34 -2.12 -0.54
N ASN A 305 9.03 -1.84 -0.51
CA ASN A 305 8.06 -2.48 -1.40
C ASN A 305 8.35 -2.23 -2.89
N VAL A 306 8.87 -1.07 -3.25
CA VAL A 306 9.28 -0.79 -4.63
C VAL A 306 10.44 -1.70 -5.02
N GLY A 307 11.43 -1.84 -4.13
CA GLY A 307 12.55 -2.77 -4.30
C GLY A 307 12.12 -4.23 -4.40
N ASN A 308 11.12 -4.66 -3.61
CA ASN A 308 10.55 -6.00 -3.69
C ASN A 308 10.00 -6.30 -5.09
N ASN A 309 9.26 -5.36 -5.68
CA ASN A 309 8.71 -5.49 -7.03
C ASN A 309 9.82 -5.57 -8.09
N VAL A 310 10.85 -4.71 -7.99
CA VAL A 310 12.01 -4.73 -8.88
C VAL A 310 12.72 -6.08 -8.80
N PHE A 311 12.91 -6.62 -7.60
CA PHE A 311 13.56 -7.90 -7.42
C PHE A 311 12.68 -9.07 -7.90
N ALA A 312 11.40 -9.09 -7.57
CA ALA A 312 10.46 -10.12 -8.00
C ALA A 312 10.41 -10.27 -9.52
N ALA A 313 10.38 -9.14 -10.23
CA ALA A 313 10.40 -9.11 -11.69
C ALA A 313 11.69 -9.70 -12.33
N ARG A 314 12.78 -9.77 -11.57
CA ARG A 314 14.07 -10.35 -12.02
C ARG A 314 14.29 -11.77 -11.52
N PHE A 315 13.54 -12.21 -10.53
CA PHE A 315 13.71 -13.54 -9.93
C PHE A 315 13.09 -14.64 -10.78
N TYR A 316 11.92 -14.38 -11.36
CA TYR A 316 11.23 -15.35 -12.17
C TYR A 316 11.61 -15.21 -13.64
N PRO A 317 11.76 -16.34 -14.40
CA PRO A 317 11.88 -16.31 -15.86
C PRO A 317 10.68 -15.60 -16.51
N ASP A 318 10.89 -14.98 -17.68
CA ASP A 318 9.87 -14.18 -18.38
C ASP A 318 8.53 -14.90 -18.54
N ALA A 319 8.56 -16.20 -18.87
CA ALA A 319 7.35 -17.02 -19.00
C ALA A 319 6.53 -17.14 -17.73
N MET A 320 7.15 -17.05 -16.54
CA MET A 320 6.52 -17.26 -15.22
C MET A 320 6.42 -15.97 -14.41
N ASN A 321 6.99 -14.88 -14.90
CA ASN A 321 7.15 -13.63 -14.17
C ASN A 321 5.80 -13.06 -13.69
N ALA A 322 4.83 -12.95 -14.58
CA ALA A 322 3.49 -12.44 -14.25
C ALA A 322 2.81 -13.26 -13.15
N THR A 323 2.91 -14.61 -13.22
CA THR A 323 2.34 -15.51 -12.21
C THR A 323 3.09 -15.40 -10.89
N GLY A 324 4.42 -15.40 -10.91
CA GLY A 324 5.25 -15.34 -9.69
C GLY A 324 5.09 -14.03 -8.93
N VAL A 325 5.18 -12.90 -9.63
CA VAL A 325 4.97 -11.57 -9.04
C VAL A 325 3.53 -11.40 -8.55
N GLY A 326 2.54 -11.87 -9.34
CA GLY A 326 1.13 -11.81 -8.97
C GLY A 326 0.82 -12.56 -7.68
N TRP A 327 1.37 -13.77 -7.50
CA TRP A 327 1.19 -14.54 -6.27
C TRP A 327 1.92 -13.92 -5.07
N ALA A 328 3.14 -13.40 -5.25
CA ALA A 328 3.85 -12.69 -4.18
C ALA A 328 3.07 -11.46 -3.71
N GLN A 329 2.55 -10.65 -4.62
CA GLN A 329 1.70 -9.50 -4.29
C GLN A 329 0.36 -9.94 -3.68
N GLY A 330 -0.26 -11.01 -4.18
CA GLY A 330 -1.50 -11.56 -3.63
C GLY A 330 -1.36 -11.95 -2.17
N LEU A 331 -0.29 -12.66 -1.83
CA LEU A 331 0.02 -13.01 -0.44
C LEU A 331 0.33 -11.76 0.41
N GLY A 332 1.05 -10.80 -0.17
CA GLY A 332 1.28 -9.52 0.48
C GLY A 332 -0.02 -8.79 0.83
N ARG A 333 -1.06 -8.86 -0.01
CA ARG A 333 -2.38 -8.30 0.28
C ARG A 333 -3.09 -8.95 1.47
N VAL A 334 -2.85 -10.24 1.72
CA VAL A 334 -3.30 -10.87 2.97
C VAL A 334 -2.64 -10.18 4.17
N GLY A 335 -1.34 -9.85 4.08
CA GLY A 335 -0.64 -9.04 5.09
C GLY A 335 -1.28 -7.67 5.31
N CYS A 336 -1.74 -6.99 4.24
CA CYS A 336 -2.43 -5.70 4.38
C CYS A 336 -3.65 -5.78 5.30
N VAL A 337 -4.47 -6.81 5.16
CA VAL A 337 -5.69 -6.99 5.96
C VAL A 337 -5.38 -7.46 7.36
N THR A 338 -4.45 -8.42 7.50
CA THR A 338 -4.13 -9.03 8.80
C THR A 338 -3.38 -8.07 9.70
N GLY A 339 -2.52 -7.20 9.18
CA GLY A 339 -1.74 -6.24 9.97
C GLY A 339 -2.60 -5.37 10.89
N PRO A 340 -3.52 -4.56 10.35
CA PRO A 340 -4.40 -3.74 11.18
C PRO A 340 -5.30 -4.55 12.11
N ALA A 341 -5.78 -5.73 11.70
CA ALA A 341 -6.57 -6.62 12.55
C ALA A 341 -5.79 -7.11 13.76
N LEU A 342 -4.54 -7.55 13.58
CA LEU A 342 -3.68 -8.02 14.65
C LEU A 342 -3.40 -6.93 15.68
N VAL A 343 -3.14 -5.69 15.25
CA VAL A 343 -2.98 -4.58 16.19
C VAL A 343 -4.28 -4.29 16.94
N GLY A 344 -5.44 -4.38 16.28
CA GLY A 344 -6.74 -4.24 16.95
C GLY A 344 -6.91 -5.24 18.08
N VAL A 345 -6.57 -6.51 17.85
CA VAL A 345 -6.59 -7.58 18.85
C VAL A 345 -5.56 -7.32 19.95
N ALA A 346 -4.34 -6.91 19.59
CA ALA A 346 -3.26 -6.60 20.54
C ALA A 346 -3.68 -5.45 21.49
N VAL A 347 -4.26 -4.38 20.94
CA VAL A 347 -4.79 -3.25 21.72
C VAL A 347 -5.94 -3.68 22.62
N ALA A 348 -6.86 -4.52 22.13
CA ALA A 348 -7.97 -5.06 22.93
C ALA A 348 -7.49 -5.90 24.12
N ASN A 349 -6.37 -6.61 23.97
CA ASN A 349 -5.73 -7.39 25.02
C ASN A 349 -4.77 -6.54 25.91
N GLY A 350 -4.82 -5.22 25.83
CA GLY A 350 -4.05 -4.33 26.70
C GLY A 350 -2.57 -4.20 26.35
N MET A 351 -2.13 -4.64 25.15
CA MET A 351 -0.73 -4.50 24.73
C MET A 351 -0.32 -3.02 24.76
N SER A 352 0.85 -2.73 25.35
CA SER A 352 1.42 -1.40 25.39
C SER A 352 1.90 -0.92 24.00
N ASN A 353 2.00 0.41 23.82
CA ASN A 353 2.54 0.96 22.56
C ASN A 353 3.95 0.41 22.22
N PRO A 354 4.93 0.39 23.16
CA PRO A 354 6.21 -0.24 22.90
C PRO A 354 6.09 -1.71 22.44
N GLY A 355 5.14 -2.47 23.03
CA GLY A 355 4.87 -3.85 22.61
C GLY A 355 4.38 -3.96 21.18
N ILE A 356 3.52 -3.03 20.73
CA ILE A 356 3.02 -3.00 19.34
C ILE A 356 4.14 -2.65 18.37
N PHE A 357 5.00 -1.68 18.69
CA PHE A 357 6.16 -1.35 17.86
C PHE A 357 7.19 -2.48 17.85
N ALA A 358 7.39 -3.19 18.95
CA ALA A 358 8.24 -4.38 19.01
C ALA A 358 7.67 -5.53 18.14
N PHE A 359 6.36 -5.76 18.15
CA PHE A 359 5.69 -6.70 17.25
C PHE A 359 5.91 -6.33 15.78
N SER A 360 5.72 -5.06 15.43
CA SER A 360 6.00 -4.52 14.09
C SER A 360 7.47 -4.75 13.70
N SER A 361 8.40 -4.48 14.62
CA SER A 361 9.83 -4.73 14.44
C SER A 361 10.13 -6.21 14.17
N ALA A 362 9.53 -7.12 14.93
CA ALA A 362 9.70 -8.56 14.72
C ALA A 362 9.25 -8.99 13.31
N CYS A 363 8.12 -8.47 12.83
CA CYS A 363 7.66 -8.71 11.46
C CYS A 363 8.65 -8.16 10.41
N ALA A 364 9.26 -6.99 10.65
CA ALA A 364 10.27 -6.42 9.76
C ALA A 364 11.57 -7.25 9.77
N VAL A 365 11.98 -7.77 10.92
CA VAL A 365 13.12 -8.70 11.03
C VAL A 365 12.86 -9.98 10.24
N ILE A 366 11.66 -10.57 10.32
CA ILE A 366 11.28 -11.74 9.50
C ILE A 366 11.41 -11.40 8.01
N GLY A 367 10.94 -10.23 7.58
CA GLY A 367 11.12 -9.74 6.21
C GLY A 367 12.60 -9.58 5.83
N SER A 368 13.43 -9.05 6.74
CA SER A 368 14.88 -8.94 6.55
C SER A 368 15.55 -10.30 6.38
N LEU A 369 15.26 -11.25 7.25
CA LEU A 369 15.83 -12.62 7.17
C LEU A 369 15.43 -13.32 5.88
N ALA A 370 14.19 -13.17 5.44
CA ALA A 370 13.73 -13.70 4.16
C ALA A 370 14.46 -13.04 2.97
N ALA A 371 14.73 -11.74 3.03
CA ALA A 371 15.51 -11.02 2.01
C ALA A 371 16.98 -11.48 2.01
N VAL A 372 17.59 -11.80 3.17
CA VAL A 372 18.90 -12.46 3.25
C VAL A 372 18.87 -13.83 2.56
N GLY A 373 17.83 -14.64 2.82
CA GLY A 373 17.65 -15.93 2.13
C GLY A 373 17.65 -15.79 0.60
N LEU A 374 16.96 -14.77 0.07
CA LEU A 374 16.97 -14.44 -1.36
C LEU A 374 18.36 -14.04 -1.87
N ALA A 375 19.11 -13.27 -1.08
CA ALA A 375 20.44 -12.81 -1.44
C ALA A 375 21.45 -13.95 -1.54
N VAL A 376 21.39 -14.90 -0.61
CA VAL A 376 22.26 -16.08 -0.58
C VAL A 376 22.02 -16.99 -1.78
N ILE A 377 20.75 -17.23 -2.17
CA ILE A 377 20.42 -18.05 -3.35
C ILE A 377 20.98 -17.43 -4.63
N ARG A 378 20.87 -16.10 -4.77
CA ARG A 378 21.36 -15.40 -5.98
C ARG A 378 22.87 -15.52 -6.14
N VAL A 379 23.62 -15.53 -5.04
CA VAL A 379 25.07 -15.73 -5.07
C VAL A 379 25.43 -17.15 -5.52
N SER A 380 24.56 -18.14 -5.25
CA SER A 380 24.77 -19.55 -5.59
C SER A 380 24.37 -19.91 -7.04
N GLN A 381 23.72 -19.00 -7.78
CA GLN A 381 23.40 -19.20 -9.20
C GLN A 381 24.50 -18.53 -10.07
N PRO A 382 25.25 -19.30 -10.90
CA PRO A 382 26.22 -18.67 -11.79
C PRO A 382 25.52 -17.69 -12.73
N ALA A 383 26.12 -16.51 -12.90
CA ALA A 383 25.65 -15.49 -13.86
C ALA A 383 25.45 -16.17 -15.23
N ILE A 384 24.25 -16.06 -15.80
CA ILE A 384 23.99 -16.49 -17.19
C ILE A 384 24.97 -15.70 -18.05
N PRO A 385 25.86 -16.37 -18.83
CA PRO A 385 26.82 -15.67 -19.64
C PRO A 385 26.08 -14.75 -20.65
N SER A 386 26.51 -13.50 -20.71
CA SER A 386 25.97 -12.46 -21.62
C SER A 386 26.21 -12.74 -23.11
N ASP A 387 26.76 -13.90 -23.45
CA ASP A 387 27.24 -14.23 -24.81
C ASP A 387 26.15 -14.78 -25.75
N ARG A 388 24.87 -14.83 -25.38
CA ARG A 388 23.79 -15.26 -26.29
C ARG A 388 22.98 -14.12 -26.93
N VAL A 389 23.43 -12.86 -26.79
CA VAL A 389 22.77 -11.71 -27.48
C VAL A 389 23.55 -11.20 -28.70
N ARG A 390 24.62 -11.87 -29.09
CA ARG A 390 25.24 -11.59 -30.39
C ARG A 390 25.10 -12.83 -31.26
N LEU A 391 24.07 -12.88 -32.08
CA LEU A 391 23.90 -13.59 -33.33
C LEU A 391 22.39 -13.77 -33.60
N ASN A 392 21.79 -12.77 -34.23
CA ASN A 392 21.08 -12.77 -35.51
C ASN A 392 20.35 -11.45 -35.69
#